data_7b8274c29d8d4326b624b40c65becc2e
#
_entry.id   7b8274c29d8d4326b624b40c65becc2e
#
_cell.length_a   1.000
_cell.length_b   1.000
_cell.length_c   1.000
_cell.angle_alpha   90.00
_cell.angle_beta   90.00
_cell.angle_gamma   90.00
#
_symmetry.space_group_name_H-M   'P 1'
#
loop_
_entity.id
_entity.type
_entity.pdbx_description
1 polymer ?
#
loop_
_entity_poly.entity_id
_entity_poly.type
_entity_poly.pdbx_seq_one_letter_code
_entity_poly.pdbx_strand_id
1 'polypeptide(L)'
;MKFVIKHRLFISIVLFTLFFFLFFLYMDLREIMFLLHRDYKNNYIGGLFIHSWFFLIPMVVFFILMIVFTAFYMKKKKGMNKWITFSLALFYELVFTFVYSLYALAPGFCFFPKAYASSISIDKVKEVEVFVEDTSYTSLYYDNDYNEVTLLFVGNAQNAKGVFHNIKDDLDTSKRNLLIMDYPMFGYNYGTLNEETIYKEVDQYMSFLIEQEGYSYKEIRICGFSIGTGVATFCASKYKDVESLVLFAPYYTFSDAMNHLVNVFHGPLLGCVRFKFPSYSNALNITCPTTIYYSDGDKIIPMESTLKLISCFKDCKAILIPNVSHNKVFYNKDLALSLLH
;
A
#
# COMPACT_ATOMS: atom_id res chain seq x y z
N MET A 1 -35.56 -20.49 -23.64
CA MET A 1 -36.52 -19.38 -23.67
C MET A 1 -37.47 -19.33 -22.44
N LYS A 2 -38.17 -20.42 -22.09
CA LYS A 2 -39.10 -20.45 -20.92
C LYS A 2 -38.39 -20.14 -19.56
N PHE A 3 -37.14 -20.57 -19.35
CA PHE A 3 -36.35 -20.28 -18.16
C PHE A 3 -36.07 -18.78 -18.02
N VAL A 4 -35.65 -18.10 -19.09
CA VAL A 4 -35.36 -16.66 -19.10
C VAL A 4 -36.60 -15.84 -18.75
N ILE A 5 -37.76 -16.23 -19.27
CA ILE A 5 -39.03 -15.53 -19.00
C ILE A 5 -39.43 -15.68 -17.51
N LYS A 6 -39.17 -16.85 -16.90
CA LYS A 6 -39.52 -17.15 -15.51
C LYS A 6 -38.61 -16.41 -14.50
N HIS A 7 -37.36 -16.15 -14.87
CA HIS A 7 -36.34 -15.58 -14.01
C HIS A 7 -35.88 -14.17 -14.44
N ARG A 8 -36.65 -13.47 -15.28
CA ARG A 8 -36.31 -12.15 -15.83
C ARG A 8 -35.81 -11.14 -14.79
N LEU A 9 -36.48 -11.10 -13.63
CA LEU A 9 -36.07 -10.17 -12.57
C LEU A 9 -34.66 -10.50 -12.06
N PHE A 10 -34.41 -11.75 -11.69
CA PHE A 10 -33.12 -12.16 -11.16
C PHE A 10 -32.00 -11.94 -12.18
N ILE A 11 -32.24 -12.31 -13.44
CA ILE A 11 -31.28 -12.10 -14.54
C ILE A 11 -31.03 -10.60 -14.74
N SER A 12 -32.07 -9.75 -14.68
CA SER A 12 -31.91 -8.29 -14.82
C SER A 12 -31.12 -7.70 -13.65
N ILE A 13 -31.34 -8.17 -12.43
CA ILE A 13 -30.58 -7.76 -11.25
C ILE A 13 -29.10 -8.11 -11.46
N VAL A 14 -28.80 -9.38 -11.79
CA VAL A 14 -27.41 -9.83 -11.97
C VAL A 14 -26.72 -9.07 -13.09
N LEU A 15 -27.38 -8.88 -14.24
CA LEU A 15 -26.79 -8.14 -15.37
C LEU A 15 -26.57 -6.66 -15.04
N PHE A 16 -27.48 -6.04 -14.32
CA PHE A 16 -27.37 -4.65 -13.93
C PHE A 16 -26.24 -4.46 -12.88
N THR A 17 -26.18 -5.35 -11.89
CA THR A 17 -25.09 -5.35 -10.90
C THR A 17 -23.72 -5.56 -11.56
N LEU A 18 -23.64 -6.51 -12.50
CA LEU A 18 -22.41 -6.76 -13.26
C LEU A 18 -21.99 -5.55 -14.10
N PHE A 19 -22.96 -4.90 -14.77
CA PHE A 19 -22.71 -3.68 -15.54
C PHE A 19 -22.14 -2.57 -14.66
N PHE A 20 -22.76 -2.30 -13.50
CA PHE A 20 -22.29 -1.29 -12.57
C PHE A 20 -20.93 -1.66 -11.96
N PHE A 21 -20.70 -2.92 -11.64
CA PHE A 21 -19.40 -3.39 -11.20
C PHE A 21 -18.30 -3.10 -12.22
N LEU A 22 -18.53 -3.46 -13.49
CA LEU A 22 -17.58 -3.21 -14.57
C LEU A 22 -17.39 -1.71 -14.83
N PHE A 23 -18.47 -0.94 -14.73
CA PHE A 23 -18.42 0.51 -14.89
C PHE A 23 -17.59 1.15 -13.78
N PHE A 24 -17.83 0.80 -12.51
CA PHE A 24 -17.05 1.33 -11.39
C PHE A 24 -15.61 0.84 -11.41
N LEU A 25 -15.37 -0.40 -11.80
CA LEU A 25 -14.02 -0.93 -12.00
C LEU A 25 -13.26 -0.13 -13.08
N TYR A 26 -13.93 0.22 -14.17
CA TYR A 26 -13.36 1.06 -15.22
C TYR A 26 -13.05 2.48 -14.71
N MET A 27 -13.98 3.08 -13.98
CA MET A 27 -13.78 4.41 -13.37
C MET A 27 -12.68 4.42 -12.33
N ASP A 28 -12.50 3.32 -11.56
CA ASP A 28 -11.43 3.14 -10.57
C ASP A 28 -10.03 3.18 -11.21
N LEU A 29 -9.95 2.83 -12.51
CA LEU A 29 -8.66 2.59 -13.12
C LEU A 29 -7.92 3.83 -13.61
N ARG A 30 -8.50 5.00 -13.83
CA ARG A 30 -7.71 6.10 -14.43
C ARG A 30 -8.12 7.55 -14.15
N GLU A 31 -9.36 7.97 -14.32
CA GLU A 31 -9.62 9.41 -14.46
C GLU A 31 -10.02 10.12 -13.17
N ILE A 32 -10.77 9.44 -12.30
CA ILE A 32 -11.24 10.05 -11.06
C ILE A 32 -10.09 10.20 -10.06
N MET A 33 -9.18 9.25 -10.03
CA MET A 33 -7.95 9.35 -9.25
C MET A 33 -7.15 10.59 -9.66
N PHE A 34 -7.05 10.86 -10.94
CA PHE A 34 -6.35 12.04 -11.46
C PHE A 34 -7.04 13.36 -11.09
N LEU A 35 -8.38 13.41 -11.16
CA LEU A 35 -9.14 14.61 -10.82
C LEU A 35 -9.13 14.93 -9.31
N LEU A 36 -9.32 13.92 -8.48
CA LEU A 36 -9.24 14.06 -7.02
C LEU A 36 -7.82 14.38 -6.55
N HIS A 37 -6.84 14.04 -7.33
CA HIS A 37 -5.45 14.27 -7.06
C HIS A 37 -5.03 15.75 -7.17
N ARG A 38 -5.66 16.56 -8.02
CA ARG A 38 -5.42 18.00 -8.09
C ARG A 38 -5.73 18.72 -6.78
N ASP A 39 -6.78 18.32 -6.09
CA ASP A 39 -7.17 18.90 -4.79
C ASP A 39 -6.42 18.28 -3.60
N TYR A 40 -5.77 17.16 -3.83
CA TYR A 40 -5.05 16.40 -2.82
C TYR A 40 -3.85 17.14 -2.21
N LYS A 41 -3.21 18.06 -2.94
CA LYS A 41 -2.11 18.88 -2.42
C LYS A 41 -2.45 19.62 -1.11
N ASN A 42 -3.73 19.86 -0.86
CA ASN A 42 -4.21 20.60 0.30
C ASN A 42 -4.84 19.73 1.40
N ASN A 43 -5.16 18.44 1.13
CA ASN A 43 -5.92 17.58 2.04
C ASN A 43 -5.42 16.13 2.04
N TYR A 44 -4.35 15.86 2.73
CA TYR A 44 -3.58 14.63 2.66
C TYR A 44 -4.22 13.34 3.21
N ILE A 45 -5.27 13.39 3.97
CA ILE A 45 -6.01 12.17 4.36
C ILE A 45 -6.99 11.76 3.25
N GLY A 46 -7.11 12.60 2.23
CA GLY A 46 -8.30 12.59 1.45
C GLY A 46 -8.28 11.76 0.19
N GLY A 47 -7.19 11.71 -0.56
CA GLY A 47 -7.24 11.24 -1.92
C GLY A 47 -7.84 9.84 -2.05
N LEU A 48 -7.24 8.83 -1.41
CA LEU A 48 -7.74 7.45 -1.45
C LEU A 48 -9.03 7.26 -0.63
N PHE A 49 -9.16 7.96 0.47
CA PHE A 49 -10.36 7.87 1.32
C PHE A 49 -11.57 8.53 0.65
N ILE A 50 -11.40 9.72 0.08
CA ILE A 50 -12.43 10.41 -0.70
C ILE A 50 -12.79 9.57 -1.93
N HIS A 51 -11.81 9.02 -2.63
CA HIS A 51 -12.03 8.12 -3.75
C HIS A 51 -12.87 6.90 -3.35
N SER A 52 -12.55 6.24 -2.24
CA SER A 52 -13.32 5.10 -1.73
C SER A 52 -14.77 5.48 -1.40
N TRP A 53 -15.01 6.62 -0.76
CA TRP A 53 -16.35 7.13 -0.48
C TRP A 53 -17.11 7.53 -1.74
N PHE A 54 -16.43 8.08 -2.73
CA PHE A 54 -17.02 8.41 -4.02
C PHE A 54 -17.64 7.18 -4.70
N PHE A 55 -17.04 6.00 -4.56
CA PHE A 55 -17.61 4.75 -5.09
C PHE A 55 -18.67 4.16 -4.17
N LEU A 56 -18.56 4.33 -2.86
CA LEU A 56 -19.54 3.81 -1.91
C LEU A 56 -20.90 4.51 -2.02
N ILE A 57 -20.93 5.82 -2.22
CA ILE A 57 -22.18 6.58 -2.32
C ILE A 57 -23.06 6.07 -3.48
N PRO A 58 -22.56 5.95 -4.73
CA PRO A 58 -23.31 5.35 -5.81
C PRO A 58 -23.75 3.91 -5.54
N MET A 59 -22.92 3.10 -4.87
CA MET A 59 -23.28 1.74 -4.48
C MET A 59 -24.47 1.70 -3.51
N VAL A 60 -24.49 2.58 -2.50
CA VAL A 60 -25.61 2.69 -1.56
C VAL A 60 -26.89 3.11 -2.31
N VAL A 61 -26.78 4.11 -3.19
CA VAL A 61 -27.93 4.56 -4.02
C VAL A 61 -28.44 3.41 -4.89
N PHE A 62 -27.53 2.70 -5.56
CA PHE A 62 -27.87 1.54 -6.37
C PHE A 62 -28.58 0.45 -5.55
N PHE A 63 -28.07 0.13 -4.36
CA PHE A 63 -28.68 -0.84 -3.45
C PHE A 63 -30.11 -0.44 -3.06
N ILE A 64 -30.32 0.82 -2.71
CA ILE A 64 -31.65 1.36 -2.39
C ILE A 64 -32.59 1.23 -3.60
N LEU A 65 -32.14 1.62 -4.80
CA LEU A 65 -32.93 1.51 -6.02
C LEU A 65 -33.30 0.06 -6.33
N MET A 66 -32.39 -0.89 -6.11
CA MET A 66 -32.66 -2.31 -6.32
C MET A 66 -33.70 -2.86 -5.32
N ILE A 67 -33.64 -2.45 -4.06
CA ILE A 67 -34.68 -2.80 -3.07
C ILE A 67 -36.04 -2.26 -3.52
N VAL A 68 -36.10 -0.99 -3.90
CA VAL A 68 -37.34 -0.35 -4.36
C VAL A 68 -37.90 -1.05 -5.62
N PHE A 69 -37.05 -1.31 -6.61
CA PHE A 69 -37.42 -2.01 -7.84
C PHE A 69 -37.95 -3.42 -7.54
N THR A 70 -37.26 -4.17 -6.68
CA THR A 70 -37.66 -5.51 -6.28
C THR A 70 -39.00 -5.47 -5.54
N ALA A 71 -39.22 -4.49 -4.66
CA ALA A 71 -40.50 -4.31 -3.95
C ALA A 71 -41.66 -4.01 -4.92
N PHE A 72 -41.44 -3.13 -5.93
CA PHE A 72 -42.44 -2.86 -6.96
C PHE A 72 -42.78 -4.09 -7.80
N TYR A 73 -41.76 -4.87 -8.21
CA TYR A 73 -41.96 -6.11 -8.95
C TYR A 73 -42.77 -7.13 -8.12
N MET A 74 -42.49 -7.22 -6.82
CA MET A 74 -43.17 -8.12 -5.89
C MET A 74 -44.67 -7.82 -5.73
N LYS A 75 -45.10 -6.53 -5.86
CA LYS A 75 -46.53 -6.18 -5.86
C LYS A 75 -47.34 -6.84 -6.98
N LYS A 76 -46.69 -7.15 -8.10
CA LYS A 76 -47.33 -7.76 -9.30
C LYS A 76 -47.38 -9.28 -9.28
N LYS A 77 -46.67 -9.96 -8.33
CA LYS A 77 -46.63 -11.43 -8.25
C LYS A 77 -47.40 -11.98 -7.06
N LYS A 78 -48.04 -13.14 -7.23
CA LYS A 78 -48.75 -13.86 -6.17
C LYS A 78 -48.06 -15.20 -5.86
N GLY A 79 -48.17 -15.69 -4.63
CA GLY A 79 -47.71 -17.00 -4.20
C GLY A 79 -46.38 -17.02 -3.42
N MET A 80 -46.05 -18.20 -2.85
CA MET A 80 -44.89 -18.41 -1.99
C MET A 80 -43.55 -18.19 -2.73
N ASN A 81 -43.47 -18.54 -4.01
CA ASN A 81 -42.29 -18.36 -4.83
C ASN A 81 -41.78 -16.89 -4.95
N LYS A 82 -42.66 -15.92 -4.71
CA LYS A 82 -42.29 -14.50 -4.71
C LYS A 82 -41.36 -14.16 -3.56
N TRP A 83 -41.66 -14.66 -2.37
CA TRP A 83 -40.88 -14.37 -1.16
C TRP A 83 -39.51 -15.03 -1.23
N ILE A 84 -39.43 -16.25 -1.75
CA ILE A 84 -38.14 -16.92 -2.01
C ILE A 84 -37.29 -16.12 -2.99
N THR A 85 -37.88 -15.67 -4.10
CA THR A 85 -37.14 -14.84 -5.09
C THR A 85 -36.68 -13.51 -4.49
N PHE A 86 -37.52 -12.89 -3.66
CA PHE A 86 -37.16 -11.65 -2.96
C PHE A 86 -36.00 -11.88 -1.99
N SER A 87 -36.09 -12.90 -1.15
CA SER A 87 -35.04 -13.20 -0.16
C SER A 87 -33.71 -13.52 -0.84
N LEU A 88 -33.71 -14.28 -1.94
CA LEU A 88 -32.51 -14.57 -2.71
C LEU A 88 -31.91 -13.33 -3.37
N ALA A 89 -32.75 -12.45 -3.94
CA ALA A 89 -32.27 -11.21 -4.54
C ALA A 89 -31.68 -10.27 -3.47
N LEU A 90 -32.37 -10.11 -2.33
CA LEU A 90 -31.87 -9.29 -1.23
C LEU A 90 -30.55 -9.85 -0.67
N PHE A 91 -30.46 -11.15 -0.46
CA PHE A 91 -29.24 -11.79 0.01
C PHE A 91 -28.08 -11.56 -0.96
N TYR A 92 -28.31 -11.74 -2.27
CA TYR A 92 -27.31 -11.47 -3.30
C TYR A 92 -26.83 -10.01 -3.24
N GLU A 93 -27.74 -9.05 -3.18
CA GLU A 93 -27.40 -7.62 -3.12
C GLU A 93 -26.62 -7.24 -1.85
N LEU A 94 -26.97 -7.83 -0.71
CA LEU A 94 -26.24 -7.62 0.55
C LEU A 94 -24.81 -8.16 0.46
N VAL A 95 -24.65 -9.38 -0.05
CA VAL A 95 -23.31 -9.99 -0.22
C VAL A 95 -22.48 -9.20 -1.22
N PHE A 96 -23.06 -8.84 -2.37
CA PHE A 96 -22.38 -8.06 -3.37
C PHE A 96 -21.94 -6.70 -2.83
N THR A 97 -22.85 -5.96 -2.19
CA THR A 97 -22.57 -4.64 -1.59
C THR A 97 -21.46 -4.74 -0.54
N PHE A 98 -21.49 -5.77 0.30
CA PHE A 98 -20.47 -6.00 1.32
C PHE A 98 -19.09 -6.25 0.68
N VAL A 99 -19.00 -7.21 -0.24
CA VAL A 99 -17.73 -7.55 -0.91
C VAL A 99 -17.18 -6.37 -1.72
N TYR A 100 -18.05 -5.67 -2.44
CA TYR A 100 -17.64 -4.49 -3.20
C TYR A 100 -17.18 -3.35 -2.28
N SER A 101 -17.86 -3.13 -1.15
CA SER A 101 -17.46 -2.11 -0.18
C SER A 101 -16.09 -2.42 0.41
N LEU A 102 -15.82 -3.68 0.75
CA LEU A 102 -14.50 -4.11 1.19
C LEU A 102 -13.44 -3.85 0.12
N TYR A 103 -13.71 -4.20 -1.14
CA TYR A 103 -12.80 -3.98 -2.25
C TYR A 103 -12.52 -2.49 -2.49
N ALA A 104 -13.57 -1.67 -2.49
CA ALA A 104 -13.45 -0.22 -2.73
C ALA A 104 -12.73 0.51 -1.58
N LEU A 105 -12.97 0.10 -0.33
CA LEU A 105 -12.37 0.73 0.86
C LEU A 105 -10.96 0.21 1.18
N ALA A 106 -10.61 -0.99 0.72
CA ALA A 106 -9.32 -1.60 1.04
C ALA A 106 -8.11 -0.68 0.77
N PRO A 107 -8.00 0.04 -0.36
CA PRO A 107 -6.89 0.98 -0.55
C PRO A 107 -6.83 2.08 0.49
N GLY A 108 -7.97 2.65 0.88
CA GLY A 108 -8.07 3.69 1.90
C GLY A 108 -7.71 3.22 3.31
N PHE A 109 -7.90 1.91 3.61
CA PHE A 109 -7.42 1.31 4.86
C PHE A 109 -5.93 0.93 4.79
N CYS A 110 -5.43 0.65 3.59
CA CYS A 110 -4.05 0.20 3.38
C CYS A 110 -3.06 1.35 3.31
N PHE A 111 -3.44 2.47 2.72
CA PHE A 111 -2.56 3.60 2.45
C PHE A 111 -3.19 4.90 2.92
N PHE A 112 -2.42 5.65 3.69
CA PHE A 112 -2.73 7.02 4.13
C PHE A 112 -1.71 7.99 3.53
N PRO A 113 -1.83 8.35 2.26
CA PRO A 113 -0.89 9.24 1.61
C PRO A 113 -0.75 10.56 2.36
N LYS A 114 0.47 11.05 2.51
CA LYS A 114 0.76 12.29 3.21
C LYS A 114 1.50 13.25 2.28
N ALA A 115 0.85 14.35 1.93
CA ALA A 115 1.47 15.43 1.18
C ALA A 115 2.49 16.21 2.04
N TYR A 116 3.37 16.95 1.39
CA TYR A 116 4.26 17.87 2.10
C TYR A 116 3.50 19.05 2.70
N ALA A 117 3.81 19.37 3.95
CA ALA A 117 3.21 20.52 4.62
C ALA A 117 3.87 21.86 4.22
N SER A 118 5.13 21.84 3.76
CA SER A 118 5.89 23.04 3.36
C SER A 118 7.06 22.67 2.44
N SER A 119 7.56 23.66 1.69
CA SER A 119 8.85 23.57 1.02
C SER A 119 9.96 23.51 2.08
N ILE A 120 10.82 22.50 2.02
CA ILE A 120 12.00 22.41 2.86
C ILE A 120 13.18 22.81 1.97
N SER A 121 13.81 23.94 2.29
CA SER A 121 15.14 24.27 1.79
C SER A 121 16.14 23.83 2.85
N ILE A 122 16.77 22.70 2.66
CA ILE A 122 17.83 22.16 3.52
C ILE A 122 19.06 22.01 2.65
N ASP A 123 20.17 22.47 3.16
CA ASP A 123 21.47 22.32 2.49
C ASP A 123 21.77 20.82 2.23
N LYS A 124 22.38 20.52 1.10
CA LYS A 124 22.72 19.15 0.66
C LYS A 124 21.52 18.23 0.37
N VAL A 125 20.30 18.75 0.34
CA VAL A 125 19.11 17.98 -0.02
C VAL A 125 18.59 18.43 -1.37
N LYS A 126 18.47 17.48 -2.30
CA LYS A 126 17.87 17.70 -3.62
C LYS A 126 16.64 16.82 -3.81
N GLU A 127 15.69 17.29 -4.58
CA GLU A 127 14.60 16.48 -5.10
C GLU A 127 15.10 15.75 -6.35
N VAL A 128 14.91 14.43 -6.38
CA VAL A 128 15.25 13.59 -7.51
C VAL A 128 13.98 13.13 -8.17
N GLU A 129 13.87 13.39 -9.47
CA GLU A 129 12.74 13.03 -10.29
C GLU A 129 13.10 11.81 -11.16
N VAL A 130 12.23 10.83 -11.17
CA VAL A 130 12.30 9.66 -12.04
C VAL A 130 10.98 9.49 -12.80
N PHE A 131 11.01 8.78 -13.92
CA PHE A 131 9.84 8.58 -14.76
C PHE A 131 9.44 7.11 -14.80
N VAL A 132 8.17 6.86 -14.56
CA VAL A 132 7.53 5.58 -14.83
C VAL A 132 6.45 5.81 -15.88
N GLU A 133 6.68 5.29 -17.07
CA GLU A 133 5.87 5.62 -18.25
C GLU A 133 5.84 7.14 -18.48
N ASP A 134 4.66 7.76 -18.57
CA ASP A 134 4.50 9.20 -18.78
C ASP A 134 4.32 10.01 -17.47
N THR A 135 4.55 9.37 -16.31
CA THR A 135 4.35 10.02 -14.99
C THR A 135 5.69 10.20 -14.28
N SER A 136 5.93 11.42 -13.82
CA SER A 136 7.11 11.71 -12.99
C SER A 136 6.82 11.47 -11.51
N TYR A 137 7.84 10.96 -10.82
CA TYR A 137 7.83 10.71 -9.38
C TYR A 137 9.06 11.33 -8.75
N THR A 138 8.83 12.06 -7.68
CA THR A 138 9.87 12.83 -6.98
C THR A 138 10.11 12.21 -5.62
N SER A 139 11.38 12.04 -5.29
CA SER A 139 11.87 11.57 -3.98
C SER A 139 12.94 12.51 -3.46
N LEU A 140 13.35 12.32 -2.22
CA LEU A 140 14.33 13.18 -1.56
C LEU A 140 15.68 12.50 -1.51
N TYR A 141 16.72 13.17 -2.00
CA TYR A 141 18.10 12.70 -1.92
C TYR A 141 18.96 13.68 -1.11
N TYR A 142 19.51 13.16 -0.02
CA TYR A 142 20.54 13.83 0.78
C TYR A 142 21.90 13.36 0.32
N ASP A 143 22.69 14.30 -0.18
CA ASP A 143 24.02 14.07 -0.74
C ASP A 143 25.05 14.81 0.12
N ASN A 144 25.91 14.06 0.77
CA ASN A 144 26.96 14.58 1.63
C ASN A 144 28.35 14.06 1.18
N ASP A 145 28.50 13.80 -0.11
CA ASP A 145 29.74 13.34 -0.75
C ASP A 145 30.31 12.05 -0.15
N TYR A 146 29.43 11.15 0.33
CA TYR A 146 29.83 9.83 0.80
C TYR A 146 29.82 8.80 -0.32
N ASN A 147 30.66 7.78 -0.20
CA ASN A 147 30.79 6.70 -1.18
C ASN A 147 29.70 5.62 -1.01
N GLU A 148 28.87 5.70 -0.01
CA GLU A 148 27.83 4.72 0.30
C GLU A 148 26.48 5.43 0.45
N VAL A 149 25.40 4.72 0.07
CA VAL A 149 24.04 5.25 0.09
C VAL A 149 23.07 4.28 0.72
N THR A 150 22.08 4.82 1.44
CA THR A 150 20.91 4.08 1.91
C THR A 150 19.69 4.46 1.07
N LEU A 151 19.03 3.47 0.45
CA LEU A 151 17.72 3.63 -0.16
C LEU A 151 16.65 3.24 0.85
N LEU A 152 15.88 4.23 1.32
CA LEU A 152 14.87 4.08 2.37
C LEU A 152 13.46 4.10 1.81
N PHE A 153 12.69 3.05 2.08
CA PHE A 153 11.26 2.93 1.82
C PHE A 153 10.46 3.24 3.09
N VAL A 154 9.70 4.33 3.04
CA VAL A 154 8.98 4.88 4.19
C VAL A 154 7.77 4.04 4.59
N GLY A 155 7.30 4.24 5.82
CA GLY A 155 6.08 3.64 6.32
C GLY A 155 4.81 4.35 5.82
N ASN A 156 3.66 3.78 6.19
CA ASN A 156 2.36 4.39 5.89
C ASN A 156 2.20 5.74 6.62
N ALA A 157 1.46 6.66 6.04
CA ALA A 157 1.26 8.01 6.57
C ALA A 157 2.56 8.82 6.78
N GLN A 158 3.63 8.47 6.08
CA GLN A 158 4.90 9.20 6.07
C GLN A 158 5.15 9.79 4.67
N ASN A 159 6.05 10.75 4.58
CA ASN A 159 6.65 11.21 3.33
C ASN A 159 8.13 11.49 3.54
N ALA A 160 8.88 11.55 2.44
CA ALA A 160 10.33 11.67 2.47
C ALA A 160 10.82 12.88 3.28
N LYS A 161 10.22 14.06 3.09
CA LYS A 161 10.60 15.27 3.83
C LYS A 161 10.31 15.17 5.32
N GLY A 162 9.17 14.58 5.70
CA GLY A 162 8.81 14.36 7.11
C GLY A 162 9.74 13.38 7.80
N VAL A 163 10.10 12.29 7.13
CA VAL A 163 11.07 11.32 7.65
C VAL A 163 12.44 11.97 7.76
N PHE A 164 12.92 12.64 6.71
CA PHE A 164 14.20 13.35 6.74
C PHE A 164 14.28 14.35 7.89
N HIS A 165 13.23 15.16 8.10
CA HIS A 165 13.19 16.12 9.20
C HIS A 165 13.37 15.47 10.58
N ASN A 166 12.83 14.26 10.76
CA ASN A 166 12.91 13.53 12.03
C ASN A 166 14.29 12.88 12.30
N ILE A 167 15.07 12.62 11.23
CA ILE A 167 16.37 11.92 11.34
C ILE A 167 17.57 12.81 11.00
N LYS A 168 17.35 14.03 10.52
CA LYS A 168 18.41 14.92 10.01
C LYS A 168 19.54 15.17 11.00
N ASP A 169 19.21 15.28 12.31
CA ASP A 169 20.19 15.57 13.37
C ASP A 169 21.13 14.37 13.62
N ASP A 170 20.72 13.18 13.19
CA ASP A 170 21.50 11.95 13.30
C ASP A 170 22.32 11.69 12.01
N LEU A 171 21.99 12.38 10.88
CA LEU A 171 22.65 12.19 9.58
C LEU A 171 24.10 12.66 9.57
N ASP A 172 24.46 13.66 10.34
CA ASP A 172 25.84 14.16 10.42
C ASP A 172 26.82 13.11 11.00
N THR A 173 26.29 12.15 11.74
CA THR A 173 27.06 11.01 12.27
C THR A 173 27.10 9.84 11.29
N SER A 174 26.22 9.83 10.29
CA SER A 174 26.21 8.82 9.25
C SER A 174 27.26 9.13 8.20
N LYS A 175 27.93 8.11 7.74
CA LYS A 175 28.87 8.23 6.62
C LYS A 175 28.24 7.76 5.31
N ARG A 176 26.93 8.02 5.14
CA ARG A 176 26.16 7.57 3.98
C ARG A 176 25.28 8.69 3.43
N ASN A 177 25.15 8.72 2.13
CA ASN A 177 24.08 9.45 1.48
C ASN A 177 22.74 8.74 1.70
N LEU A 178 21.62 9.44 1.49
CA LEU A 178 20.30 8.89 1.79
C LEU A 178 19.31 9.26 0.71
N LEU A 179 18.75 8.27 0.03
CA LEU A 179 17.62 8.43 -0.86
C LEU A 179 16.36 7.91 -0.16
N ILE A 180 15.39 8.81 0.07
CA ILE A 180 14.10 8.47 0.70
C ILE A 180 13.03 8.50 -0.37
N MET A 181 12.46 7.35 -0.69
CA MET A 181 11.46 7.21 -1.72
C MET A 181 10.07 7.59 -1.21
N ASP A 182 9.41 8.52 -1.93
CA ASP A 182 7.99 8.79 -1.79
C ASP A 182 7.21 7.94 -2.80
N TYR A 183 6.13 7.29 -2.38
CA TYR A 183 5.28 6.47 -3.24
C TYR A 183 4.35 7.32 -4.12
N PRO A 184 3.70 6.73 -5.14
CA PRO A 184 2.60 7.38 -5.84
C PRO A 184 1.59 7.93 -4.84
N MET A 185 1.11 9.16 -5.03
CA MET A 185 0.22 9.90 -4.15
C MET A 185 0.83 10.37 -2.81
N PHE A 186 2.08 10.05 -2.49
CA PHE A 186 2.79 10.57 -1.32
C PHE A 186 3.64 11.78 -1.71
N GLY A 187 3.94 12.65 -0.74
CA GLY A 187 4.74 13.83 -1.02
C GLY A 187 4.09 14.78 -2.03
N TYR A 188 4.73 14.97 -3.16
CA TYR A 188 4.20 15.70 -4.32
C TYR A 188 3.84 14.78 -5.49
N ASN A 189 3.98 13.48 -5.33
CA ASN A 189 3.79 12.51 -6.38
C ASN A 189 2.33 12.38 -6.80
N TYR A 190 2.16 12.18 -8.11
CA TYR A 190 0.91 11.91 -8.76
C TYR A 190 0.90 10.46 -9.28
N GLY A 191 -0.14 10.06 -9.92
CA GLY A 191 -0.24 8.79 -10.59
C GLY A 191 -1.00 7.73 -9.80
N THR A 192 -0.91 6.51 -10.27
CA THR A 192 -1.70 5.40 -9.75
C THR A 192 -0.96 4.69 -8.64
N LEU A 193 -1.52 4.70 -7.44
CA LEU A 193 -1.00 3.95 -6.31
C LEU A 193 -1.38 2.47 -6.45
N ASN A 194 -0.44 1.67 -6.92
CA ASN A 194 -0.51 0.22 -6.95
C ASN A 194 0.90 -0.37 -6.80
N GLU A 195 0.95 -1.67 -6.56
CA GLU A 195 2.19 -2.39 -6.29
C GLU A 195 3.14 -2.39 -7.51
N GLU A 196 2.60 -2.51 -8.72
CA GLU A 196 3.37 -2.52 -9.96
C GLU A 196 4.08 -1.18 -10.20
N THR A 197 3.36 -0.06 -10.00
CA THR A 197 3.93 1.28 -10.15
C THR A 197 5.04 1.51 -9.11
N ILE A 198 4.81 1.12 -7.85
CA ILE A 198 5.84 1.22 -6.80
C ILE A 198 7.09 0.42 -7.19
N TYR A 199 6.94 -0.78 -7.74
CA TYR A 199 8.08 -1.60 -8.15
C TYR A 199 8.83 -1.02 -9.35
N LYS A 200 8.12 -0.41 -10.30
CA LYS A 200 8.75 0.33 -11.41
C LYS A 200 9.51 1.56 -10.91
N GLU A 201 8.98 2.29 -9.93
CA GLU A 201 9.71 3.40 -9.29
C GLU A 201 11.00 2.93 -8.60
N VAL A 202 10.93 1.80 -7.87
CA VAL A 202 12.13 1.18 -7.27
C VAL A 202 13.21 0.95 -8.33
N ASP A 203 12.83 0.41 -9.49
CA ASP A 203 13.76 0.17 -10.59
C ASP A 203 14.39 1.47 -11.10
N GLN A 204 13.60 2.53 -11.23
CA GLN A 204 14.09 3.84 -11.69
C GLN A 204 15.06 4.47 -10.68
N TYR A 205 14.74 4.39 -9.36
CA TYR A 205 15.65 4.91 -8.33
C TYR A 205 16.93 4.07 -8.20
N MET A 206 16.86 2.76 -8.37
CA MET A 206 18.05 1.92 -8.44
C MET A 206 18.91 2.28 -9.66
N SER A 207 18.30 2.50 -10.84
CA SER A 207 19.01 2.97 -12.04
C SER A 207 19.64 4.36 -11.81
N PHE A 208 18.92 5.30 -11.18
CA PHE A 208 19.46 6.60 -10.80
C PHE A 208 20.72 6.46 -9.92
N LEU A 209 20.68 5.65 -8.87
CA LEU A 209 21.83 5.45 -7.98
C LEU A 209 23.03 4.84 -8.72
N ILE A 210 22.80 3.89 -9.63
CA ILE A 210 23.87 3.17 -10.32
C ILE A 210 24.41 3.96 -11.50
N GLU A 211 23.53 4.48 -12.36
CA GLU A 211 23.92 5.04 -13.66
C GLU A 211 24.22 6.55 -13.58
N GLN A 212 23.57 7.29 -12.69
CA GLN A 212 23.76 8.73 -12.58
C GLN A 212 24.65 9.11 -11.40
N GLU A 213 24.45 8.50 -10.22
CA GLU A 213 25.28 8.79 -9.04
C GLU A 213 26.54 7.90 -8.96
N GLY A 214 26.61 6.81 -9.75
CA GLY A 214 27.80 5.98 -9.91
C GLY A 214 28.06 4.94 -8.83
N TYR A 215 27.06 4.64 -7.98
CA TYR A 215 27.21 3.62 -6.94
C TYR A 215 27.26 2.22 -7.53
N SER A 216 28.12 1.38 -6.99
CA SER A 216 28.02 -0.07 -7.18
C SER A 216 26.93 -0.64 -6.27
N TYR A 217 26.39 -1.82 -6.60
CA TYR A 217 25.40 -2.50 -5.74
C TYR A 217 25.91 -2.69 -4.31
N LYS A 218 27.19 -2.94 -4.12
CA LYS A 218 27.81 -3.16 -2.79
C LYS A 218 27.92 -1.91 -1.92
N GLU A 219 27.65 -0.75 -2.47
CA GLU A 219 27.62 0.52 -1.77
C GLU A 219 26.19 0.96 -1.43
N ILE A 220 25.19 0.17 -1.87
CA ILE A 220 23.76 0.47 -1.67
C ILE A 220 23.20 -0.42 -0.55
N ARG A 221 22.77 0.20 0.54
CA ARG A 221 21.96 -0.43 1.60
C ARG A 221 20.49 -0.21 1.31
N ILE A 222 19.70 -1.27 1.40
CA ILE A 222 18.25 -1.19 1.30
C ILE A 222 17.66 -1.14 2.70
N CYS A 223 16.74 -0.21 2.94
CA CYS A 223 16.06 -0.07 4.21
C CYS A 223 14.55 0.07 4.02
N GLY A 224 13.76 -0.54 4.91
CA GLY A 224 12.30 -0.41 4.90
C GLY A 224 11.71 -0.33 6.29
N PHE A 225 10.67 0.50 6.43
CA PHE A 225 9.87 0.58 7.64
C PHE A 225 8.41 0.24 7.38
N SER A 226 7.82 -0.63 8.21
CA SER A 226 6.39 -0.97 8.15
C SER A 226 5.98 -1.41 6.73
N ILE A 227 5.06 -0.71 6.06
CA ILE A 227 4.65 -1.03 4.68
C ILE A 227 5.85 -1.02 3.72
N GLY A 228 6.83 -0.15 3.94
CA GLY A 228 8.06 -0.08 3.15
C GLY A 228 8.92 -1.33 3.22
N THR A 229 8.72 -2.20 4.22
CA THR A 229 9.47 -3.47 4.30
C THR A 229 9.09 -4.43 3.18
N GLY A 230 7.84 -4.40 2.71
CA GLY A 230 7.41 -5.15 1.53
C GLY A 230 8.11 -4.69 0.26
N VAL A 231 8.29 -3.37 0.11
CA VAL A 231 9.03 -2.77 -1.01
C VAL A 231 10.52 -3.07 -0.90
N ALA A 232 11.08 -2.95 0.32
CA ALA A 232 12.50 -3.25 0.58
C ALA A 232 12.85 -4.71 0.29
N THR A 233 11.99 -5.67 0.69
CA THR A 233 12.20 -7.09 0.38
C THR A 233 12.10 -7.38 -1.12
N PHE A 234 11.20 -6.71 -1.85
CA PHE A 234 11.17 -6.80 -3.31
C PHE A 234 12.48 -6.29 -3.91
N CYS A 235 12.92 -5.10 -3.53
CA CYS A 235 14.15 -4.49 -4.03
C CYS A 235 15.37 -5.42 -3.78
N ALA A 236 15.58 -5.88 -2.55
CA ALA A 236 16.70 -6.74 -2.19
C ALA A 236 16.63 -8.14 -2.84
N SER A 237 15.44 -8.67 -3.10
CA SER A 237 15.27 -9.94 -3.81
C SER A 237 15.64 -9.86 -5.28
N LYS A 238 15.45 -8.69 -5.89
CA LYS A 238 15.76 -8.40 -7.29
C LYS A 238 17.25 -8.02 -7.47
N TYR A 239 17.76 -7.15 -6.63
CA TYR A 239 19.13 -6.63 -6.67
C TYR A 239 20.00 -7.33 -5.62
N LYS A 240 20.41 -8.56 -5.93
CA LYS A 240 21.01 -9.52 -4.97
C LYS A 240 22.39 -9.15 -4.45
N ASP A 241 23.08 -8.27 -5.16
CA ASP A 241 24.46 -7.88 -4.83
C ASP A 241 24.54 -6.60 -3.98
N VAL A 242 23.39 -6.08 -3.50
CA VAL A 242 23.37 -4.93 -2.62
C VAL A 242 24.08 -5.23 -1.29
N GLU A 243 24.60 -4.19 -0.66
CA GLU A 243 25.39 -4.30 0.56
C GLU A 243 24.64 -5.06 1.65
N SER A 244 23.42 -4.60 1.97
CA SER A 244 22.63 -5.16 3.07
C SER A 244 21.16 -4.75 2.97
N LEU A 245 20.32 -5.50 3.70
CA LEU A 245 18.91 -5.19 3.92
C LEU A 245 18.64 -4.95 5.40
N VAL A 246 17.97 -3.83 5.72
CA VAL A 246 17.53 -3.51 7.08
C VAL A 246 16.02 -3.32 7.10
N LEU A 247 15.33 -4.06 7.95
CA LEU A 247 13.87 -4.05 8.04
C LEU A 247 13.43 -3.65 9.45
N PHE A 248 12.53 -2.65 9.53
CA PHE A 248 11.93 -2.19 10.78
C PHE A 248 10.44 -2.53 10.79
N ALA A 249 10.01 -3.31 11.78
CA ALA A 249 8.65 -3.80 11.93
C ALA A 249 8.09 -4.46 10.64
N PRO A 250 8.76 -5.49 10.08
CA PRO A 250 8.32 -6.13 8.87
C PRO A 250 7.19 -7.13 9.11
N TYR A 251 6.43 -7.43 8.06
CA TYR A 251 5.32 -8.39 8.03
C TYR A 251 5.59 -9.53 7.04
N TYR A 252 4.98 -10.69 7.29
CA TYR A 252 5.05 -11.87 6.44
C TYR A 252 4.32 -11.67 5.10
N THR A 253 3.05 -11.22 5.16
CA THR A 253 2.27 -10.73 4.02
C THR A 253 1.53 -9.47 4.41
N PHE A 254 1.21 -8.63 3.44
CA PHE A 254 0.43 -7.43 3.72
C PHE A 254 -0.97 -7.77 4.25
N SER A 255 -1.57 -8.88 3.81
CA SER A 255 -2.85 -9.35 4.33
C SER A 255 -2.79 -9.77 5.81
N ASP A 256 -1.66 -10.27 6.31
CA ASP A 256 -1.50 -10.55 7.75
C ASP A 256 -1.56 -9.27 8.59
N ALA A 257 -0.85 -8.22 8.14
CA ALA A 257 -0.89 -6.92 8.79
C ALA A 257 -2.31 -6.33 8.76
N MET A 258 -2.99 -6.42 7.62
CA MET A 258 -4.37 -5.95 7.47
C MET A 258 -5.35 -6.71 8.35
N ASN A 259 -5.25 -8.04 8.42
CA ASN A 259 -6.12 -8.86 9.27
C ASN A 259 -5.89 -8.64 10.76
N HIS A 260 -4.70 -8.21 11.17
CA HIS A 260 -4.47 -7.81 12.56
C HIS A 260 -5.28 -6.56 12.93
N LEU A 261 -5.41 -5.62 12.00
CA LEU A 261 -6.17 -4.38 12.20
C LEU A 261 -7.66 -4.58 12.00
N VAL A 262 -8.04 -5.31 10.94
CA VAL A 262 -9.44 -5.58 10.55
C VAL A 262 -9.56 -7.03 10.14
N ASN A 263 -10.02 -7.89 11.05
CA ASN A 263 -10.04 -9.35 10.90
C ASN A 263 -11.18 -9.85 9.98
N VAL A 264 -11.16 -9.46 8.70
CA VAL A 264 -12.19 -9.83 7.72
C VAL A 264 -11.65 -10.41 6.41
N PHE A 265 -10.36 -10.23 6.13
CA PHE A 265 -9.76 -10.62 4.85
C PHE A 265 -9.30 -12.09 4.85
N HIS A 266 -10.26 -13.03 4.90
CA HIS A 266 -10.00 -14.47 4.90
C HIS A 266 -10.65 -15.16 3.70
N GLY A 267 -10.10 -16.31 3.28
CA GLY A 267 -10.63 -17.10 2.18
C GLY A 267 -10.81 -16.26 0.90
N PRO A 268 -11.99 -16.26 0.27
CA PRO A 268 -12.24 -15.47 -0.95
C PRO A 268 -12.07 -13.96 -0.76
N LEU A 269 -12.26 -13.43 0.46
CA LEU A 269 -12.13 -12.00 0.76
C LEU A 269 -10.69 -11.50 0.73
N LEU A 270 -9.69 -12.38 0.73
CA LEU A 270 -8.29 -12.03 0.44
C LEU A 270 -8.13 -11.34 -0.92
N GLY A 271 -9.03 -11.61 -1.87
CA GLY A 271 -9.08 -10.92 -3.16
C GLY A 271 -9.34 -9.41 -3.05
N CYS A 272 -9.98 -8.96 -1.97
CA CYS A 272 -10.24 -7.53 -1.72
C CYS A 272 -8.98 -6.77 -1.31
N VAL A 273 -7.96 -7.43 -0.77
CA VAL A 273 -6.66 -6.82 -0.47
C VAL A 273 -5.87 -6.74 -1.77
N ARG A 274 -5.90 -5.57 -2.42
CA ARG A 274 -5.28 -5.36 -3.74
C ARG A 274 -3.75 -5.35 -3.70
N PHE A 275 -3.18 -4.89 -2.59
CA PHE A 275 -1.74 -4.91 -2.35
C PHE A 275 -1.33 -6.22 -1.71
N LYS A 276 -0.37 -6.91 -2.27
CA LYS A 276 0.07 -8.22 -1.79
C LYS A 276 1.36 -8.13 -0.97
N PHE A 277 2.32 -7.35 -1.45
CA PHE A 277 3.66 -7.24 -0.85
C PHE A 277 4.10 -8.56 -0.21
N PRO A 278 4.42 -9.59 -1.02
CA PRO A 278 4.67 -10.94 -0.54
C PRO A 278 6.08 -11.05 0.05
N SER A 279 6.31 -10.41 1.21
CA SER A 279 7.63 -10.33 1.86
C SER A 279 8.23 -11.72 2.06
N TYR A 280 7.41 -12.72 2.40
CA TYR A 280 7.86 -14.10 2.59
C TYR A 280 8.47 -14.70 1.30
N SER A 281 7.86 -14.47 0.15
CA SER A 281 8.33 -14.99 -1.13
C SER A 281 9.62 -14.29 -1.56
N ASN A 282 9.72 -12.99 -1.32
CA ASN A 282 10.91 -12.20 -1.59
C ASN A 282 12.08 -12.66 -0.69
N ALA A 283 11.83 -12.88 0.61
CA ALA A 283 12.82 -13.28 1.60
C ALA A 283 13.58 -14.56 1.21
N LEU A 284 12.89 -15.53 0.59
CA LEU A 284 13.49 -16.76 0.10
C LEU A 284 14.60 -16.54 -0.96
N ASN A 285 14.56 -15.40 -1.66
CA ASN A 285 15.47 -15.05 -2.74
C ASN A 285 16.54 -14.02 -2.33
N ILE A 286 16.48 -13.49 -1.11
CA ILE A 286 17.44 -12.52 -0.62
C ILE A 286 18.71 -13.22 -0.17
N THR A 287 19.84 -12.70 -0.63
CA THR A 287 21.20 -13.25 -0.39
C THR A 287 22.12 -12.29 0.36
N CYS A 288 21.79 -10.99 0.39
CA CYS A 288 22.57 -10.01 1.14
C CYS A 288 22.37 -10.16 2.65
N PRO A 289 23.33 -9.71 3.48
CA PRO A 289 23.19 -9.63 4.93
C PRO A 289 21.92 -8.89 5.30
N THR A 290 21.10 -9.49 6.18
CA THR A 290 19.80 -8.92 6.56
C THR A 290 19.71 -8.71 8.06
N THR A 291 19.26 -7.52 8.48
CA THR A 291 18.96 -7.21 9.88
C THR A 291 17.50 -6.83 10.02
N ILE A 292 16.82 -7.42 11.00
CA ILE A 292 15.38 -7.21 11.25
C ILE A 292 15.20 -6.69 12.68
N TYR A 293 14.58 -5.52 12.80
CA TYR A 293 14.18 -4.92 14.08
C TYR A 293 12.67 -5.05 14.26
N TYR A 294 12.22 -5.55 15.41
CA TYR A 294 10.80 -5.75 15.72
C TYR A 294 10.53 -5.60 17.21
N SER A 295 9.26 -5.49 17.60
CA SER A 295 8.87 -5.32 19.00
C SER A 295 7.65 -6.17 19.35
N ASP A 296 7.62 -6.66 20.58
CA ASP A 296 6.45 -7.29 21.21
C ASP A 296 5.38 -6.26 21.63
N GLY A 297 5.74 -4.98 21.74
CA GLY A 297 4.83 -3.87 21.98
C GLY A 297 4.19 -3.27 20.71
N ASP A 298 4.51 -3.80 19.52
CA ASP A 298 3.94 -3.34 18.25
C ASP A 298 2.47 -3.81 18.11
N LYS A 299 1.54 -2.82 18.06
CA LYS A 299 0.10 -3.08 17.90
C LYS A 299 -0.38 -3.00 16.46
N ILE A 300 0.50 -2.69 15.51
CA ILE A 300 0.18 -2.57 14.08
C ILE A 300 0.63 -3.82 13.35
N ILE A 301 1.88 -4.23 13.52
CA ILE A 301 2.42 -5.46 12.94
C ILE A 301 2.57 -6.49 14.06
N PRO A 302 1.78 -7.59 14.03
CA PRO A 302 1.87 -8.61 15.07
C PRO A 302 3.24 -9.30 15.01
N MET A 303 3.84 -9.51 16.17
CA MET A 303 5.15 -10.16 16.30
C MET A 303 5.17 -11.53 15.59
N GLU A 304 4.08 -12.28 15.63
CA GLU A 304 3.95 -13.57 14.96
C GLU A 304 4.15 -13.48 13.44
N SER A 305 3.69 -12.39 12.81
CA SER A 305 3.90 -12.15 11.38
C SER A 305 5.39 -11.93 11.08
N THR A 306 6.06 -11.12 11.91
CA THR A 306 7.51 -10.90 11.80
C THR A 306 8.31 -12.19 12.02
N LEU A 307 7.96 -12.99 13.05
CA LEU A 307 8.65 -14.25 13.32
C LEU A 307 8.49 -15.27 12.17
N LYS A 308 7.31 -15.34 11.54
CA LYS A 308 7.11 -16.14 10.32
C LYS A 308 8.01 -15.64 9.19
N LEU A 309 8.13 -14.32 9.01
CA LEU A 309 8.99 -13.77 7.96
C LEU A 309 10.47 -14.10 8.22
N ILE A 310 10.95 -13.97 9.46
CA ILE A 310 12.32 -14.31 9.85
C ILE A 310 12.68 -15.74 9.41
N SER A 311 11.77 -16.70 9.56
CA SER A 311 11.99 -18.07 9.17
C SER A 311 12.13 -18.31 7.65
N CYS A 312 11.80 -17.31 6.82
CA CYS A 312 11.96 -17.37 5.37
C CYS A 312 13.34 -16.92 4.88
N PHE A 313 14.10 -16.19 5.69
CA PHE A 313 15.47 -15.81 5.33
C PHE A 313 16.43 -16.98 5.53
N LYS A 314 17.40 -17.10 4.65
CA LYS A 314 18.49 -18.09 4.80
C LYS A 314 19.40 -17.75 5.97
N ASP A 315 19.69 -16.48 6.11
CA ASP A 315 20.49 -15.90 7.18
C ASP A 315 20.02 -14.47 7.47
N CYS A 316 19.65 -14.19 8.71
CA CYS A 316 19.31 -12.85 9.14
C CYS A 316 19.57 -12.67 10.64
N LYS A 317 19.96 -11.46 11.02
CA LYS A 317 20.04 -11.04 12.40
C LYS A 317 18.72 -10.43 12.83
N ALA A 318 18.00 -11.08 13.76
CA ALA A 318 16.75 -10.57 14.30
C ALA A 318 16.97 -9.96 15.68
N ILE A 319 16.49 -8.73 15.87
CA ILE A 319 16.71 -7.92 17.09
C ILE A 319 15.35 -7.51 17.63
N LEU A 320 14.99 -8.07 18.79
CA LEU A 320 13.80 -7.67 19.54
C LEU A 320 14.07 -6.39 20.32
N ILE A 321 13.23 -5.39 20.15
CA ILE A 321 13.20 -4.17 20.95
C ILE A 321 11.99 -4.26 21.87
N PRO A 322 12.18 -4.53 23.16
CA PRO A 322 11.09 -4.87 24.04
C PRO A 322 10.20 -3.66 24.35
N ASN A 323 8.88 -3.89 24.37
CA ASN A 323 7.86 -2.95 24.85
C ASN A 323 7.82 -1.59 24.13
N VAL A 324 8.25 -1.49 22.85
CA VAL A 324 8.14 -0.25 22.10
C VAL A 324 6.96 -0.29 21.13
N SER A 325 6.33 0.85 20.90
CA SER A 325 5.26 0.99 19.91
C SER A 325 5.81 0.97 18.49
N HIS A 326 4.95 0.67 17.50
CA HIS A 326 5.27 0.54 16.09
C HIS A 326 6.24 1.62 15.56
N ASN A 327 5.90 2.90 15.74
CA ASN A 327 6.74 3.99 15.25
C ASN A 327 8.09 4.07 15.98
N LYS A 328 8.15 3.66 17.25
CA LYS A 328 9.40 3.67 18.02
C LYS A 328 10.36 2.56 17.61
N VAL A 329 9.91 1.56 16.87
CA VAL A 329 10.81 0.58 16.24
C VAL A 329 11.72 1.27 15.24
N PHE A 330 11.24 2.28 14.54
CA PHE A 330 12.00 3.04 13.55
C PHE A 330 12.67 4.30 14.13
N TYR A 331 11.94 5.09 14.94
CA TYR A 331 12.41 6.36 15.49
C TYR A 331 13.11 6.23 16.86
N ASN A 332 13.69 5.08 17.16
CA ASN A 332 14.56 4.95 18.33
C ASN A 332 15.93 5.53 17.97
N LYS A 333 16.45 6.50 18.76
CA LYS A 333 17.75 7.16 18.50
C LYS A 333 18.91 6.16 18.31
N ASP A 334 18.95 5.10 19.10
CA ASP A 334 19.98 4.07 19.00
C ASP A 334 19.86 3.23 17.70
N LEU A 335 18.68 3.27 17.06
CA LEU A 335 18.39 2.51 15.82
C LEU A 335 18.43 3.38 14.57
N ALA A 336 18.10 4.67 14.66
CA ALA A 336 18.36 5.62 13.59
C ALA A 336 19.85 5.61 13.21
N LEU A 337 20.74 5.42 14.20
CA LEU A 337 22.16 5.21 13.97
C LEU A 337 22.46 3.92 13.19
N SER A 338 21.68 2.85 13.33
CA SER A 338 21.87 1.60 12.55
C SER A 338 21.41 1.67 11.09
N LEU A 339 20.59 2.67 10.75
CA LEU A 339 20.28 3.02 9.35
C LEU A 339 21.49 3.63 8.64
N LEU A 340 22.38 4.17 9.42
CA LEU A 340 23.37 5.13 9.00
C LEU A 340 24.80 4.61 9.25
N HIS A 341 24.97 3.55 10.01
CA HIS A 341 26.21 2.82 10.30
C HIS A 341 26.12 1.37 9.85
#